data_54e48b4501dbbacf6ad6c5c133046647
#
_entry.id   54e48b4501dbbacf6ad6c5c133046647
#
_cell.length_a   1.000
_cell.length_b   1.000
_cell.length_c   1.000
_cell.angle_alpha   90.00
_cell.angle_beta   90.00
_cell.angle_gamma   90.00
#
_symmetry.space_group_name_H-M   'P 1'
#
loop_
_entity.id
_entity.type
_entity.pdbx_description
1 polymer ?
#
loop_
_entity_poly.entity_id
_entity_poly.type
_entity_poly.pdbx_seq_one_letter_code
_entity_poly.pdbx_strand_id
1 'polypeptide(L)'
;LAADSGDAWLYLDPDNVIRVVKNTIPTTPVATFGNASTPAAIIPLVDLEADRNPRARLVNRLTVRTPYVEPPSAWTFDDVLSQSQDGERAWERSDLMTWPALGLYFYGDVLAQRWNDVPQWQPSKLTVRPETATHATTCIAAKVGTLVEVKQVTPDARTITARGYVCGTRWLFPPVGRPTVELSLYPERRPTA
;
A
#
# COMPACT_ATOMS: atom_id res chain seq x y z
N LEU A 1 -13.74 10.98 -4.19
CA LEU A 1 -13.66 11.96 -3.08
C LEU A 1 -14.23 11.39 -1.79
N ALA A 2 -15.51 10.92 -1.78
CA ALA A 2 -16.12 10.36 -0.56
C ALA A 2 -15.37 9.14 -0.02
N ALA A 3 -14.95 8.24 -0.90
CA ALA A 3 -14.18 7.05 -0.52
C ALA A 3 -12.82 7.42 0.07
N ASP A 4 -12.16 8.41 -0.53
CA ASP A 4 -10.86 8.89 -0.08
C ASP A 4 -10.96 9.63 1.26
N SER A 5 -11.98 10.48 1.43
CA SER A 5 -12.24 11.16 2.70
C SER A 5 -12.70 10.21 3.82
N GLY A 6 -13.31 9.10 3.46
CA GLY A 6 -13.71 8.04 4.40
C GLY A 6 -12.63 6.99 4.66
N ASP A 7 -11.44 7.16 4.09
CA ASP A 7 -10.37 6.17 4.12
C ASP A 7 -10.87 4.78 3.72
N ALA A 8 -11.45 4.68 2.54
CA ALA A 8 -12.03 3.46 2.01
C ALA A 8 -11.41 3.09 0.66
N TRP A 9 -11.45 1.82 0.33
CA TRP A 9 -11.14 1.32 -1.00
C TRP A 9 -12.40 1.29 -1.85
N LEU A 10 -12.32 1.86 -3.05
CA LEU A 10 -13.33 1.74 -4.08
C LEU A 10 -12.77 0.84 -5.19
N TYR A 11 -13.43 -0.25 -5.48
CA TYR A 11 -13.04 -1.15 -6.56
C TYR A 11 -14.25 -1.83 -7.20
N LEU A 12 -14.05 -2.30 -8.42
CA LEU A 12 -15.00 -3.14 -9.13
C LEU A 12 -14.67 -4.60 -8.82
N ASP A 13 -15.63 -5.35 -8.28
CA ASP A 13 -15.45 -6.78 -8.05
C ASP A 13 -15.64 -7.60 -9.34
N PRO A 14 -15.32 -8.90 -9.34
CA PRO A 14 -15.50 -9.76 -10.51
C PRO A 14 -16.93 -9.85 -11.03
N ASP A 15 -17.92 -9.52 -10.20
CA ASP A 15 -19.34 -9.51 -10.54
C ASP A 15 -19.79 -8.15 -11.10
N ASN A 16 -18.85 -7.25 -11.41
CA ASN A 16 -19.07 -5.87 -11.86
C ASN A 16 -19.84 -4.99 -10.87
N VAL A 17 -19.76 -5.31 -9.58
CA VAL A 17 -20.35 -4.49 -8.52
C VAL A 17 -19.31 -3.54 -7.96
N ILE A 18 -19.64 -2.25 -7.89
CA ILE A 18 -18.80 -1.26 -7.21
C ILE A 18 -18.88 -1.50 -5.70
N ARG A 19 -17.73 -1.80 -5.10
CA ARG A 19 -17.61 -2.00 -3.67
C ARG A 19 -16.85 -0.86 -3.02
N VAL A 20 -17.38 -0.40 -1.90
CA VAL A 20 -16.69 0.53 -1.00
C VAL A 20 -16.39 -0.23 0.28
N VAL A 21 -15.12 -0.48 0.54
CA VAL A 21 -14.68 -1.22 1.73
C VAL A 21 -13.84 -0.30 2.59
N LYS A 22 -14.22 -0.20 3.87
CA LYS A 22 -13.41 0.55 4.84
C LYS A 22 -12.00 -0.03 4.86
N ASN A 23 -11.03 0.83 4.83
CA ASN A 23 -9.62 0.45 4.86
C ASN A 23 -9.25 0.02 6.29
N THR A 24 -9.70 -1.17 6.68
CA THR A 24 -9.19 -1.82 7.87
C THR A 24 -7.75 -2.22 7.60
N ILE A 25 -6.84 -1.88 8.51
CA ILE A 25 -5.42 -2.16 8.39
C ILE A 25 -5.17 -3.62 8.80
N PRO A 26 -5.07 -4.60 7.88
CA PRO A 26 -4.62 -5.93 8.24
C PRO A 26 -3.16 -5.83 8.67
N THR A 27 -2.83 -6.41 9.81
CA THR A 27 -1.47 -6.42 10.35
C THR A 27 -0.72 -7.70 9.99
N THR A 28 -1.45 -8.73 9.55
CA THR A 28 -0.88 -10.04 9.20
C THR A 28 -0.93 -10.24 7.68
N PRO A 29 0.22 -10.48 7.03
CA PRO A 29 0.25 -10.80 5.61
C PRO A 29 -0.49 -12.10 5.31
N VAL A 30 -1.32 -12.11 4.26
CA VAL A 30 -2.02 -13.31 3.78
C VAL A 30 -1.13 -14.20 2.92
N ALA A 31 -0.06 -13.63 2.36
CA ALA A 31 0.89 -14.31 1.50
C ALA A 31 2.28 -13.69 1.64
N THR A 32 3.30 -14.52 1.47
CA THR A 32 4.70 -14.09 1.36
C THR A 32 5.24 -14.52 0.00
N PHE A 33 5.78 -13.56 -0.74
CA PHE A 33 6.40 -13.74 -2.05
C PHE A 33 7.91 -13.51 -1.94
N GLY A 34 8.71 -14.23 -2.69
CA GLY A 34 10.16 -14.06 -2.61
C GLY A 34 10.93 -14.66 -3.78
N ASN A 35 12.20 -14.25 -3.90
CA ASN A 35 13.12 -14.75 -4.90
C ASN A 35 13.96 -15.95 -4.41
N ALA A 36 13.91 -16.28 -3.13
CA ALA A 36 14.67 -17.37 -2.56
C ALA A 36 13.83 -18.63 -2.40
N SER A 37 14.41 -19.77 -2.69
CA SER A 37 13.89 -21.12 -2.41
C SER A 37 13.93 -21.42 -0.91
N THR A 38 13.27 -20.60 -0.12
CA THR A 38 13.05 -20.82 1.31
C THR A 38 11.64 -21.32 1.54
N PRO A 39 11.29 -21.79 2.73
CA PRO A 39 10.33 -22.87 2.94
C PRO A 39 9.04 -22.75 2.14
N ALA A 40 8.31 -23.85 2.01
CA ALA A 40 7.11 -24.06 1.19
C ALA A 40 5.97 -22.99 1.29
N ALA A 41 6.11 -22.03 2.19
CA ALA A 41 5.20 -20.91 2.40
C ALA A 41 5.54 -19.67 1.55
N ILE A 42 6.70 -19.64 0.88
CA ILE A 42 7.13 -18.50 0.05
C ILE A 42 6.84 -18.81 -1.40
N ILE A 43 6.03 -17.99 -2.04
CA ILE A 43 5.67 -18.16 -3.44
C ILE A 43 6.76 -17.50 -4.30
N PRO A 44 7.37 -18.23 -5.26
CA PRO A 44 8.42 -17.67 -6.09
C PRO A 44 7.92 -16.51 -6.96
N LEU A 45 8.69 -15.43 -6.97
CA LEU A 45 8.49 -14.31 -7.88
C LEU A 45 9.09 -14.61 -9.25
N VAL A 46 8.38 -14.27 -10.30
CA VAL A 46 8.89 -14.27 -11.68
C VAL A 46 9.52 -12.92 -11.98
N ASP A 47 8.86 -11.85 -11.55
CA ASP A 47 9.32 -10.48 -11.75
C ASP A 47 8.84 -9.58 -10.60
N LEU A 48 9.59 -8.52 -10.37
CA LEU A 48 9.36 -7.57 -9.31
C LEU A 48 9.69 -6.16 -9.81
N GLU A 49 8.66 -5.36 -9.93
CA GLU A 49 8.83 -3.92 -10.11
C GLU A 49 8.83 -3.24 -8.74
N ALA A 50 9.84 -2.43 -8.50
CA ALA A 50 9.94 -1.64 -7.28
C ALA A 50 10.15 -0.17 -7.61
N ASP A 51 9.62 0.70 -6.78
CA ASP A 51 9.91 2.12 -6.85
C ASP A 51 11.38 2.33 -6.44
N ARG A 52 12.17 2.86 -7.36
CA ARG A 52 13.61 3.10 -7.15
C ARG A 52 13.88 4.38 -6.36
N ASN A 53 12.90 5.25 -6.29
CA ASN A 53 13.01 6.49 -5.52
C ASN A 53 11.72 6.77 -4.73
N PRO A 54 11.38 5.92 -3.76
CA PRO A 54 10.19 6.12 -2.94
C PRO A 54 10.25 7.44 -2.16
N ARG A 55 11.46 7.95 -1.84
CA ARG A 55 11.64 9.26 -1.19
C ARG A 55 11.17 10.45 -2.03
N ALA A 56 10.99 10.29 -3.34
CA ALA A 56 10.38 11.33 -4.17
C ALA A 56 8.93 11.64 -3.75
N ARG A 57 8.27 10.70 -3.06
CA ARG A 57 6.92 10.83 -2.54
C ARG A 57 6.86 11.20 -1.06
N LEU A 58 8.02 11.41 -0.44
CA LEU A 58 8.07 11.81 0.97
C LEU A 58 7.34 13.14 1.15
N VAL A 59 6.44 13.17 2.13
CA VAL A 59 5.78 14.38 2.60
C VAL A 59 6.07 14.50 4.09
N ASN A 60 6.80 15.51 4.50
CA ASN A 60 7.17 15.75 5.89
C ASN A 60 6.52 17.01 6.47
N ARG A 61 5.68 17.68 5.66
CA ARG A 61 4.75 18.70 6.10
C ARG A 61 3.42 18.51 5.38
N LEU A 62 2.39 18.16 6.12
CA LEU A 62 1.07 17.92 5.57
C LEU A 62 0.08 18.89 6.20
N THR A 63 -0.63 19.64 5.37
CA THR A 63 -1.76 20.46 5.82
C THR A 63 -3.05 19.91 5.20
N VAL A 64 -4.00 19.58 6.05
CA VAL A 64 -5.31 19.08 5.65
C VAL A 64 -6.37 20.08 6.08
N ARG A 65 -7.24 20.49 5.15
CA ARG A 65 -8.32 21.42 5.39
C ARG A 65 -9.65 20.85 4.98
N THR A 66 -10.70 21.24 5.70
CA THR A 66 -12.08 21.01 5.27
C THR A 66 -12.80 22.37 5.11
N PRO A 67 -13.34 22.64 3.91
CA PRO A 67 -14.09 23.88 3.67
C PRO A 67 -15.52 23.82 4.22
N TYR A 68 -15.97 22.65 4.66
CA TYR A 68 -17.37 22.40 5.03
C TYR A 68 -17.68 22.66 6.51
N VAL A 69 -16.73 23.23 7.26
CA VAL A 69 -16.90 23.59 8.68
C VAL A 69 -16.68 25.08 8.81
N GLU A 70 -17.56 25.78 9.48
CA GLU A 70 -17.36 27.19 9.84
C GLU A 70 -17.10 27.34 11.34
N PRO A 71 -15.95 27.94 11.73
CA PRO A 71 -14.85 28.38 10.85
C PRO A 71 -14.12 27.20 10.21
N PRO A 72 -13.50 27.38 9.02
CA PRO A 72 -12.75 26.33 8.36
C PRO A 72 -11.69 25.74 9.29
N SER A 73 -11.71 24.43 9.44
CA SER A 73 -10.74 23.72 10.28
C SER A 73 -9.58 23.25 9.45
N ALA A 74 -8.37 23.40 9.99
CA ALA A 74 -7.15 22.86 9.42
C ALA A 74 -6.42 22.01 10.46
N TRP A 75 -5.78 20.94 9.98
CA TRP A 75 -4.84 20.14 10.74
C TRP A 75 -3.51 20.13 10.01
N THR A 76 -2.42 20.31 10.73
CA THR A 76 -1.07 20.30 10.17
C THR A 76 -0.22 19.30 10.91
N PHE A 77 0.47 18.48 10.15
CA PHE A 77 1.52 17.58 10.60
C PHE A 77 2.86 18.12 10.15
N ASP A 78 3.83 18.19 11.04
CA ASP A 78 5.21 18.59 10.78
C ASP A 78 6.17 17.56 11.37
N ASP A 79 6.97 16.91 10.52
CA ASP A 79 8.11 16.10 10.94
C ASP A 79 9.40 16.90 10.82
N VAL A 80 9.74 17.61 11.89
CA VAL A 80 10.93 18.47 11.96
C VAL A 80 12.23 17.69 11.74
N LEU A 81 12.27 16.43 12.18
CA LEU A 81 13.46 15.59 12.02
C LEU A 81 13.68 15.23 10.55
N SER A 82 12.63 14.77 9.87
CA SER A 82 12.68 14.48 8.44
C SER A 82 12.94 15.74 7.62
N GLN A 83 12.37 16.89 7.98
CA GLN A 83 12.63 18.17 7.32
C GLN A 83 14.10 18.58 7.42
N SER A 84 14.75 18.32 8.57
CA SER A 84 16.17 18.62 8.76
C SER A 84 17.10 17.73 7.92
N GLN A 85 16.68 16.53 7.59
CA GLN A 85 17.46 15.56 6.80
C GLN A 85 17.21 15.65 5.30
N ASP A 86 15.96 15.80 4.89
CA ASP A 86 15.52 15.68 3.50
C ASP A 86 15.02 17.01 2.91
N GLY A 87 15.04 18.09 3.70
CA GLY A 87 14.42 19.38 3.37
C GLY A 87 12.89 19.35 3.55
N GLU A 88 12.27 20.54 3.58
CA GLU A 88 10.80 20.63 3.67
C GLU A 88 10.15 20.14 2.38
N ARG A 89 9.22 19.20 2.51
CA ARG A 89 8.39 18.65 1.44
C ARG A 89 6.94 18.76 1.87
N ALA A 90 6.34 19.88 1.52
CA ALA A 90 4.99 20.23 1.91
C ALA A 90 3.96 19.66 0.93
N TRP A 91 2.84 19.20 1.47
CA TRP A 91 1.64 18.88 0.72
C TRP A 91 0.41 19.45 1.42
N GLU A 92 -0.45 20.10 0.66
CA GLU A 92 -1.71 20.63 1.17
C GLU A 92 -2.89 19.95 0.47
N ARG A 93 -3.89 19.60 1.25
CA ARG A 93 -5.13 19.05 0.78
C ARG A 93 -6.33 19.77 1.40
N SER A 94 -7.17 20.38 0.56
CA SER A 94 -8.29 21.23 0.98
C SER A 94 -9.67 20.76 0.48
N ASP A 95 -9.72 19.59 -0.15
CA ASP A 95 -10.91 19.02 -0.79
C ASP A 95 -11.60 17.92 0.01
N LEU A 96 -11.26 17.78 1.29
CA LEU A 96 -11.79 16.69 2.10
C LEU A 96 -13.22 16.95 2.55
N MET A 97 -14.07 15.97 2.30
CA MET A 97 -15.47 15.95 2.73
C MET A 97 -15.61 15.26 4.09
N THR A 98 -14.86 15.73 5.10
CA THR A 98 -14.93 15.17 6.46
C THR A 98 -15.73 16.06 7.37
N TRP A 99 -16.60 15.46 8.16
CA TRP A 99 -17.35 16.07 9.23
C TRP A 99 -17.45 15.08 10.39
N PRO A 100 -17.19 15.45 11.63
CA PRO A 100 -16.75 16.71 12.21
C PRO A 100 -15.22 16.88 12.21
N ALA A 101 -14.72 17.97 12.84
CA ALA A 101 -13.29 18.29 12.94
C ALA A 101 -12.40 17.10 13.41
N LEU A 102 -12.91 16.23 14.27
CA LEU A 102 -12.23 14.98 14.68
C LEU A 102 -11.90 14.08 13.49
N GLY A 103 -12.76 14.02 12.47
CA GLY A 103 -12.48 13.27 11.24
C GLY A 103 -11.30 13.84 10.47
N LEU A 104 -11.11 15.16 10.51
CA LEU A 104 -9.98 15.85 9.90
C LEU A 104 -8.66 15.45 10.55
N TYR A 105 -8.60 15.43 11.90
CA TYR A 105 -7.42 15.00 12.65
C TYR A 105 -7.09 13.54 12.36
N PHE A 106 -8.08 12.66 12.47
CA PHE A 106 -7.90 11.24 12.20
C PHE A 106 -7.41 10.98 10.78
N TYR A 107 -8.01 11.66 9.79
CA TYR A 107 -7.61 11.50 8.41
C TYR A 107 -6.22 12.08 8.14
N GLY A 108 -5.89 13.21 8.76
CA GLY A 108 -4.57 13.81 8.71
C GLY A 108 -3.49 12.87 9.24
N ASP A 109 -3.71 12.24 10.39
CA ASP A 109 -2.79 11.25 10.94
C ASP A 109 -2.60 10.05 10.00
N VAL A 110 -3.66 9.56 9.39
CA VAL A 110 -3.59 8.46 8.41
C VAL A 110 -2.77 8.86 7.19
N LEU A 111 -2.93 10.07 6.68
CA LEU A 111 -2.15 10.56 5.55
C LEU A 111 -0.68 10.79 5.94
N ALA A 112 -0.43 11.35 7.12
CA ALA A 112 0.92 11.57 7.62
C ALA A 112 1.68 10.24 7.73
N GLN A 113 1.07 9.22 8.35
CA GLN A 113 1.66 7.87 8.43
C GLN A 113 1.96 7.26 7.06
N ARG A 114 1.11 7.56 6.08
CA ARG A 114 1.26 7.03 4.72
C ARG A 114 2.45 7.64 3.97
N TRP A 115 2.71 8.92 4.16
CA TRP A 115 3.62 9.68 3.33
C TRP A 115 4.92 10.10 4.03
N ASN A 116 4.95 10.07 5.37
CA ASN A 116 6.10 10.51 6.14
C ASN A 116 7.19 9.43 6.26
N ASP A 117 6.82 8.17 6.49
CA ASP A 117 7.78 7.07 6.63
C ASP A 117 7.81 6.23 5.36
N VAL A 118 8.52 6.70 4.35
CA VAL A 118 8.65 6.00 3.07
C VAL A 118 9.83 5.04 3.14
N PRO A 119 9.64 3.73 2.95
CA PRO A 119 10.72 2.75 2.97
C PRO A 119 11.71 3.02 1.84
N GLN A 120 12.99 2.68 2.05
CA GLN A 120 14.04 2.82 1.05
C GLN A 120 13.79 1.99 -0.22
N TRP A 121 13.00 0.95 -0.11
CA TRP A 121 12.61 0.07 -1.20
C TRP A 121 11.15 -0.32 -1.06
N GLN A 122 10.39 -0.16 -2.13
CA GLN A 122 8.97 -0.40 -2.12
C GLN A 122 8.54 -1.14 -3.38
N PRO A 123 8.04 -2.38 -3.25
CA PRO A 123 7.46 -3.08 -4.37
C PRO A 123 6.16 -2.40 -4.83
N SER A 124 6.06 -2.16 -6.13
CA SER A 124 4.88 -1.57 -6.77
C SER A 124 4.05 -2.61 -7.53
N LYS A 125 4.72 -3.62 -8.07
CA LYS A 125 4.07 -4.71 -8.80
C LYS A 125 4.84 -6.01 -8.64
N LEU A 126 4.11 -7.10 -8.46
CA LEU A 126 4.64 -8.46 -8.40
C LEU A 126 4.08 -9.27 -9.56
N THR A 127 4.93 -10.04 -10.21
CA THR A 127 4.53 -11.07 -11.17
C THR A 127 4.86 -12.43 -10.59
N VAL A 128 3.86 -13.26 -10.41
CA VAL A 128 3.93 -14.56 -9.75
C VAL A 128 3.44 -15.65 -10.69
N ARG A 129 4.09 -16.79 -10.69
CA ARG A 129 3.62 -18.00 -11.39
C ARG A 129 3.30 -19.07 -10.36
N PRO A 130 2.02 -19.34 -10.06
CA PRO A 130 1.64 -20.41 -9.15
C PRO A 130 2.11 -21.76 -9.67
N GLU A 131 2.96 -22.46 -8.93
CA GLU A 131 3.50 -23.75 -9.32
C GLU A 131 2.70 -24.92 -8.76
N THR A 132 2.00 -24.69 -7.66
CA THR A 132 1.19 -25.67 -6.94
C THR A 132 -0.24 -25.17 -6.74
N ALA A 133 -1.16 -26.07 -6.42
CA ALA A 133 -2.52 -25.70 -6.04
C ALA A 133 -2.54 -24.78 -4.81
N THR A 134 -1.65 -25.01 -3.84
CA THR A 134 -1.49 -24.16 -2.66
C THR A 134 -1.07 -22.75 -3.05
N HIS A 135 -0.09 -22.60 -3.96
CA HIS A 135 0.30 -21.28 -4.46
C HIS A 135 -0.86 -20.56 -5.15
N ALA A 136 -1.64 -21.29 -5.97
CA ALA A 136 -2.81 -20.71 -6.64
C ALA A 136 -3.87 -20.24 -5.63
N THR A 137 -4.18 -21.06 -4.62
CA THR A 137 -5.12 -20.68 -3.55
C THR A 137 -4.65 -19.45 -2.79
N THR A 138 -3.36 -19.38 -2.47
CA THR A 138 -2.77 -18.23 -1.79
C THR A 138 -2.82 -16.96 -2.66
N CYS A 139 -2.54 -17.08 -3.96
CA CYS A 139 -2.70 -15.96 -4.89
C CYS A 139 -4.15 -15.49 -5.01
N ILE A 140 -5.14 -16.40 -4.95
CA ILE A 140 -6.56 -16.07 -4.93
C ILE A 140 -6.93 -15.35 -3.61
N ALA A 141 -6.32 -15.74 -2.50
CA ALA A 141 -6.53 -15.07 -1.21
C ALA A 141 -5.92 -13.66 -1.14
N ALA A 142 -4.92 -13.36 -1.97
CA ALA A 142 -4.31 -12.03 -2.10
C ALA A 142 -5.23 -11.07 -2.88
N LYS A 143 -6.39 -10.75 -2.30
CA LYS A 143 -7.41 -9.85 -2.86
C LYS A 143 -7.07 -8.39 -2.60
N VAL A 144 -7.74 -7.49 -3.33
CA VAL A 144 -7.66 -6.05 -3.07
C VAL A 144 -7.96 -5.74 -1.60
N GLY A 145 -7.10 -4.94 -0.99
CA GLY A 145 -7.15 -4.58 0.43
C GLY A 145 -6.45 -5.55 1.38
N THR A 146 -5.93 -6.70 0.93
CA THR A 146 -5.14 -7.60 1.77
C THR A 146 -3.68 -7.19 1.82
N LEU A 147 -3.02 -7.46 2.96
CA LEU A 147 -1.59 -7.23 3.14
C LEU A 147 -0.80 -8.43 2.61
N VAL A 148 0.25 -8.16 1.87
CA VAL A 148 1.22 -9.16 1.42
C VAL A 148 2.64 -8.76 1.80
N GLU A 149 3.50 -9.75 1.96
CA GLU A 149 4.91 -9.56 2.28
C GLU A 149 5.77 -10.00 1.11
N VAL A 150 6.82 -9.22 0.82
CA VAL A 150 7.80 -9.51 -0.22
C VAL A 150 9.16 -9.65 0.44
N LYS A 151 9.82 -10.77 0.21
CA LYS A 151 11.18 -11.04 0.68
C LYS A 151 12.12 -11.17 -0.50
N GLN A 152 13.13 -10.34 -0.55
CA GLN A 152 14.18 -10.42 -1.55
C GLN A 152 15.51 -10.68 -0.87
N VAL A 153 16.15 -11.77 -1.24
CA VAL A 153 17.53 -12.05 -0.85
C VAL A 153 18.45 -11.43 -1.89
N THR A 154 19.28 -10.51 -1.43
CA THR A 154 20.29 -9.85 -2.27
C THR A 154 21.51 -10.75 -2.49
N PRO A 155 22.36 -10.48 -3.50
CA PRO A 155 23.56 -11.32 -3.78
C PRO A 155 24.53 -11.42 -2.59
N ASP A 156 24.53 -10.44 -1.69
CA ASP A 156 25.32 -10.42 -0.45
C ASP A 156 24.61 -11.14 0.74
N ALA A 157 23.60 -11.96 0.44
CA ALA A 157 22.82 -12.75 1.38
C ALA A 157 22.02 -11.94 2.41
N ARG A 158 21.79 -10.65 2.19
CA ARG A 158 20.86 -9.87 3.03
C ARG A 158 19.43 -10.09 2.58
N THR A 159 18.54 -10.20 3.55
CA THR A 159 17.10 -10.26 3.27
C THR A 159 16.49 -8.89 3.42
N ILE A 160 15.95 -8.38 2.31
CA ILE A 160 15.13 -7.18 2.32
C ILE A 160 13.68 -7.63 2.41
N THR A 161 12.95 -7.11 3.38
CA THR A 161 11.52 -7.39 3.55
C THR A 161 10.74 -6.10 3.37
N ALA A 162 9.73 -6.15 2.53
CA ALA A 162 8.78 -5.07 2.36
C ALA A 162 7.36 -5.61 2.39
N ARG A 163 6.40 -4.78 2.75
CA ARG A 163 4.99 -5.11 2.80
C ARG A 163 4.18 -4.13 2.00
N GLY A 164 3.07 -4.59 1.45
CA GLY A 164 2.17 -3.73 0.70
C GLY A 164 0.75 -4.29 0.66
N TYR A 165 -0.21 -3.39 0.50
CA TYR A 165 -1.59 -3.77 0.26
C TYR A 165 -1.80 -4.04 -1.21
N VAL A 166 -2.49 -5.12 -1.52
CA VAL A 166 -2.92 -5.40 -2.89
C VAL A 166 -3.97 -4.38 -3.28
N CYS A 167 -3.70 -3.59 -4.31
CA CYS A 167 -4.63 -2.62 -4.88
C CYS A 167 -5.17 -3.04 -6.25
N GLY A 168 -4.61 -4.09 -6.85
CA GLY A 168 -5.09 -4.68 -8.10
C GLY A 168 -4.56 -6.08 -8.29
N THR A 169 -5.37 -6.93 -8.93
CA THR A 169 -5.02 -8.30 -9.31
C THR A 169 -5.37 -8.54 -10.77
N ARG A 170 -4.45 -9.12 -11.53
CA ARG A 170 -4.68 -9.52 -12.92
C ARG A 170 -4.18 -10.93 -13.15
N TRP A 171 -5.08 -11.79 -13.63
CA TRP A 171 -4.74 -13.14 -14.04
C TRP A 171 -4.52 -13.19 -15.54
N LEU A 172 -3.41 -13.78 -15.95
CA LEU A 172 -3.05 -14.02 -17.33
C LEU A 172 -3.03 -15.52 -17.57
N PHE A 173 -3.88 -15.97 -18.49
CA PHE A 173 -3.99 -17.36 -18.89
C PHE A 173 -3.42 -17.53 -20.30
N PRO A 174 -2.16 -17.89 -20.45
CA PRO A 174 -1.59 -18.13 -21.77
C PRO A 174 -2.24 -19.37 -22.42
N PRO A 175 -2.34 -19.44 -23.76
CA PRO A 175 -2.90 -20.61 -24.46
C PRO A 175 -2.11 -21.90 -24.17
N VAL A 176 -0.81 -21.75 -23.89
CA VAL A 176 0.09 -22.83 -23.51
C VAL A 176 0.92 -22.37 -22.34
N GLY A 177 0.99 -23.19 -21.29
CA GLY A 177 1.77 -22.92 -20.09
C GLY A 177 0.92 -22.71 -18.85
N ARG A 178 1.55 -22.19 -17.78
CA ARG A 178 0.90 -21.97 -16.49
C ARG A 178 0.36 -20.55 -16.39
N PRO A 179 -0.73 -20.33 -15.65
CA PRO A 179 -1.23 -18.99 -15.41
C PRO A 179 -0.20 -18.15 -14.66
N THR A 180 -0.25 -16.86 -14.90
CA THR A 180 0.56 -15.86 -14.21
C THR A 180 -0.36 -14.87 -13.53
N VAL A 181 0.02 -14.41 -12.34
CA VAL A 181 -0.72 -13.43 -11.56
C VAL A 181 0.13 -12.18 -11.42
N GLU A 182 -0.44 -11.06 -11.78
CA GLU A 182 0.13 -9.75 -11.49
C GLU A 182 -0.62 -9.13 -10.32
N LEU A 183 0.12 -8.72 -9.29
CA LEU A 183 -0.39 -8.00 -8.13
C LEU A 183 0.18 -6.60 -8.13
N SER A 184 -0.68 -5.60 -8.20
CA SER A 184 -0.29 -4.21 -7.98
C SER A 184 -0.33 -3.92 -6.48
N LEU A 185 0.70 -3.27 -5.95
CA LEU A 185 0.85 -3.02 -4.52
C LEU A 185 0.83 -1.54 -4.20
N TYR A 186 0.29 -1.25 -3.05
CA TYR A 186 0.34 0.03 -2.37
C TYR A 186 1.11 -0.11 -1.05
N PRO A 187 1.89 0.89 -0.62
CA PRO A 187 2.69 0.80 0.61
C PRO A 187 1.91 0.36 1.83
N GLU A 188 2.54 -0.45 2.67
CA GLU A 188 2.02 -0.70 4.01
C GLU A 188 2.02 0.62 4.80
N ARG A 189 0.91 0.86 5.50
CA ARG A 189 0.87 1.88 6.53
C ARG A 189 1.55 1.34 7.77
N ARG A 190 2.49 2.06 8.34
CA ARG A 190 3.00 1.71 9.65
C ARG A 190 1.99 2.19 10.70
N PRO A 191 1.56 1.32 11.63
CA PRO A 191 0.84 1.81 12.79
C PRO A 191 1.75 2.75 13.56
N THR A 192 1.22 3.87 14.01
CA THR A 192 1.89 4.69 15.03
C THR A 192 2.12 3.83 16.26
N ALA A 193 3.37 3.77 16.70
CA ALA A 193 3.73 3.15 17.98
C ALA A 193 3.13 3.95 19.15
#